data_a429a43eb6be1f1330b395eee7431b17
#
_entry.id   a429a43eb6be1f1330b395eee7431b17
#
_cell.length_a   1.000
_cell.length_b   1.000
_cell.length_c   1.000
_cell.angle_alpha   90.00
_cell.angle_beta   90.00
_cell.angle_gamma   90.00
#
_symmetry.space_group_name_H-M   'P 1'
#
loop_
_entity.id
_entity.type
_entity.pdbx_description
1 polymer ?
#
loop_
_entity_poly.entity_id
_entity_poly.type
_entity_poly.pdbx_seq_one_letter_code
_entity_poly.pdbx_strand_id
1 'polypeptide(L)'
;MIFYDFEVFKYDWLVVLKNTEDRTTTVIHNDPERLKQFYEQYKKDIWCGFNSRHYDQYVLKAILCDMNPYDVSQYIIAQRQPGWKYSSLFRKIQLFNFDVMTDRYKGLKQLEGFMGSNIKETTVPFDIDRPLTKRELQEVIEYCQHDVEQTMEVFLNRIEEFESHM
;
A
#
# COMPACT_ATOMS: atom_id res chain seq x y z
N MET A 1 -5.22 -10.29 -9.70
CA MET A 1 -4.23 -9.79 -8.75
C MET A 1 -4.45 -8.31 -8.52
N ILE A 2 -4.39 -7.88 -7.28
CA ILE A 2 -4.60 -6.48 -6.90
C ILE A 2 -3.27 -5.92 -6.39
N PHE A 3 -2.72 -4.94 -7.06
CA PHE A 3 -1.59 -4.17 -6.55
C PHE A 3 -2.11 -2.98 -5.76
N TYR A 4 -1.56 -2.74 -4.58
CA TYR A 4 -2.09 -1.73 -3.69
C TYR A 4 -1.01 -1.01 -2.89
N ASP A 5 -1.31 0.24 -2.51
CA ASP A 5 -0.44 1.06 -1.66
C ASP A 5 -1.30 2.06 -0.91
N PHE A 6 -1.04 2.20 0.39
CA PHE A 6 -1.74 3.14 1.27
C PHE A 6 -0.86 4.34 1.57
N GLU A 7 -1.49 5.52 1.62
CA GLU A 7 -0.90 6.73 2.16
C GLU A 7 -1.74 7.16 3.36
N VAL A 8 -1.11 7.32 4.52
CA VAL A 8 -1.82 7.56 5.78
C VAL A 8 -1.32 8.84 6.43
N PHE A 9 -2.26 9.76 6.68
CA PHE A 9 -2.05 11.02 7.39
C PHE A 9 -2.97 11.05 8.61
N LYS A 10 -2.81 12.05 9.47
CA LYS A 10 -3.61 12.13 10.69
C LYS A 10 -5.12 12.23 10.41
N TYR A 11 -5.50 12.99 9.39
CA TYR A 11 -6.90 13.25 9.06
C TYR A 11 -7.34 12.67 7.72
N ASP A 12 -6.42 12.06 6.98
CA ASP A 12 -6.71 11.51 5.65
C ASP A 12 -5.98 10.19 5.46
N TRP A 13 -6.63 9.27 4.80
CA TRP A 13 -5.96 8.10 4.23
C TRP A 13 -6.46 7.91 2.81
N LEU A 14 -5.61 7.35 1.98
CA LEU A 14 -6.03 6.92 0.66
C LEU A 14 -5.33 5.63 0.28
N VAL A 15 -5.93 4.91 -0.62
CA VAL A 15 -5.35 3.70 -1.21
C VAL A 15 -5.54 3.74 -2.71
N VAL A 16 -4.51 3.35 -3.43
CA VAL A 16 -4.58 3.09 -4.86
C VAL A 16 -4.58 1.58 -5.04
N LEU A 17 -5.55 1.10 -5.81
CA LEU A 17 -5.77 -0.33 -6.06
C LEU A 17 -5.79 -0.54 -7.57
N LYS A 18 -4.89 -1.38 -8.07
CA LYS A 18 -4.84 -1.68 -9.49
C LYS A 18 -5.12 -3.16 -9.73
N ASN A 19 -6.17 -3.43 -10.49
CA ASN A 19 -6.55 -4.78 -10.87
C ASN A 19 -5.86 -5.13 -12.19
N THR A 20 -5.08 -6.20 -12.20
CA THR A 20 -4.31 -6.60 -13.37
C THR A 20 -5.16 -7.26 -14.45
N GLU A 21 -6.32 -7.84 -14.11
CA GLU A 21 -7.17 -8.52 -15.08
C GLU A 21 -7.85 -7.53 -16.03
N ASP A 22 -8.49 -6.49 -15.48
CA ASP A 22 -9.23 -5.50 -16.27
C ASP A 22 -8.46 -4.19 -16.44
N ARG A 23 -7.28 -4.09 -15.83
CA ARG A 23 -6.38 -2.91 -15.88
C ARG A 23 -7.00 -1.65 -15.30
N THR A 24 -8.02 -1.79 -14.45
CA THR A 24 -8.63 -0.63 -13.78
C THR A 24 -7.80 -0.18 -12.59
N THR A 25 -7.79 1.14 -12.37
CA THR A 25 -7.21 1.76 -11.19
C THR A 25 -8.33 2.39 -10.37
N THR A 26 -8.39 2.02 -9.11
CA THR A 26 -9.37 2.57 -8.17
C THR A 26 -8.65 3.34 -7.08
N VAL A 27 -9.11 4.55 -6.80
CA VAL A 27 -8.60 5.38 -5.71
C VAL A 27 -9.72 5.53 -4.68
N ILE A 28 -9.43 5.19 -3.43
CA ILE A 28 -10.39 5.33 -2.34
C ILE A 28 -9.77 6.25 -1.29
N HIS A 29 -10.49 7.32 -0.95
CA HIS A 29 -10.06 8.33 0.01
C HIS A 29 -11.09 8.47 1.12
N ASN A 30 -10.67 8.24 2.36
CA ASN A 30 -11.52 8.42 3.55
C ASN A 30 -12.90 7.76 3.46
N ASP A 31 -13.00 6.65 2.73
CA ASP A 31 -14.28 5.96 2.50
C ASP A 31 -14.14 4.48 2.88
N PRO A 32 -14.29 4.14 4.17
CA PRO A 32 -14.12 2.76 4.61
C PRO A 32 -15.17 1.80 4.03
N GLU A 33 -16.40 2.27 3.80
CA GLU A 33 -17.43 1.40 3.25
C GLU A 33 -17.11 0.97 1.82
N ARG A 34 -16.60 1.89 1.01
CA ARG A 34 -16.16 1.57 -0.35
C ARG A 34 -14.99 0.59 -0.34
N LEU A 35 -14.06 0.76 0.59
CA LEU A 35 -12.94 -0.18 0.74
C LEU A 35 -13.42 -1.57 1.16
N LYS A 36 -14.39 -1.65 2.08
CA LYS A 36 -14.98 -2.92 2.48
C LYS A 36 -15.64 -3.63 1.31
N GLN A 37 -16.38 -2.90 0.47
CA GLN A 37 -17.01 -3.45 -0.74
C GLN A 37 -15.96 -3.97 -1.71
N PHE A 38 -14.89 -3.22 -1.94
CA PHE A 38 -13.78 -3.64 -2.80
C PHE A 38 -13.13 -4.91 -2.24
N TYR A 39 -12.84 -4.93 -0.95
CA TYR A 39 -12.25 -6.10 -0.30
C TYR A 39 -13.15 -7.34 -0.46
N GLU A 40 -14.45 -7.22 -0.21
CA GLU A 40 -15.38 -8.35 -0.34
C GLU A 40 -15.40 -8.91 -1.77
N GLN A 41 -15.31 -8.04 -2.76
CA GLN A 41 -15.27 -8.45 -4.17
C GLN A 41 -13.98 -9.20 -4.52
N TYR A 42 -12.84 -8.78 -3.96
CA TYR A 42 -11.53 -9.28 -4.37
C TYR A 42 -10.75 -10.03 -3.28
N LYS A 43 -11.38 -10.39 -2.18
CA LYS A 43 -10.69 -11.02 -1.05
C LYS A 43 -10.05 -12.38 -1.36
N LYS A 44 -10.51 -13.04 -2.42
CA LYS A 44 -9.93 -14.32 -2.85
C LYS A 44 -8.76 -14.16 -3.81
N ASP A 45 -8.55 -12.96 -4.33
CA ASP A 45 -7.41 -12.65 -5.17
C ASP A 45 -6.15 -12.43 -4.34
N ILE A 46 -5.01 -12.49 -5.02
CA ILE A 46 -3.74 -12.12 -4.39
C ILE A 46 -3.61 -10.60 -4.40
N TRP A 47 -3.36 -10.04 -3.22
CA TRP A 47 -3.06 -8.62 -3.04
C TRP A 47 -1.56 -8.46 -2.92
N CYS A 48 -0.99 -7.57 -3.70
CA CYS A 48 0.45 -7.43 -3.85
C CYS A 48 0.87 -5.99 -3.56
N GLY A 49 1.88 -5.84 -2.72
CA GLY A 49 2.40 -4.53 -2.39
C GLY A 49 3.90 -4.57 -2.11
N PHE A 50 4.49 -3.40 -1.91
CA PHE A 50 5.89 -3.26 -1.53
C PHE A 50 5.95 -2.97 -0.03
N ASN A 51 6.64 -3.82 0.72
CA ASN A 51 6.65 -3.80 2.19
C ASN A 51 5.25 -3.98 2.80
N SER A 52 4.33 -4.54 2.04
CA SER A 52 2.93 -4.70 2.46
C SER A 52 2.78 -5.72 3.59
N ARG A 53 3.68 -6.69 3.68
CA ARG A 53 3.67 -7.68 4.76
C ARG A 53 3.82 -7.03 6.13
N HIS A 54 4.55 -5.93 6.20
CA HIS A 54 4.85 -5.25 7.46
C HIS A 54 3.99 -4.01 7.70
N TYR A 55 3.34 -3.48 6.67
CA TYR A 55 2.64 -2.20 6.79
C TYR A 55 1.25 -2.20 6.16
N ASP A 56 1.15 -2.20 4.82
CA ASP A 56 -0.12 -1.94 4.13
C ASP A 56 -1.22 -2.93 4.50
N GLN A 57 -0.90 -4.21 4.71
CA GLN A 57 -1.92 -5.17 5.09
C GLN A 57 -2.57 -4.82 6.43
N TYR A 58 -1.83 -4.23 7.35
CA TYR A 58 -2.36 -3.86 8.66
C TYR A 58 -3.17 -2.57 8.61
N VAL A 59 -2.79 -1.64 7.74
CA VAL A 59 -3.62 -0.46 7.45
C VAL A 59 -4.97 -0.90 6.87
N LEU A 60 -4.94 -1.80 5.89
CA LEU A 60 -6.17 -2.38 5.31
C LEU A 60 -7.02 -3.04 6.39
N LYS A 61 -6.43 -3.91 7.17
CA LYS A 61 -7.15 -4.65 8.21
C LYS A 61 -7.74 -3.73 9.28
N ALA A 62 -7.02 -2.67 9.63
CA ALA A 62 -7.52 -1.68 10.58
C ALA A 62 -8.79 -1.00 10.07
N ILE A 63 -8.79 -0.58 8.81
CA ILE A 63 -9.96 0.07 8.21
C ILE A 63 -11.13 -0.91 8.13
N LEU A 64 -10.86 -2.16 7.74
CA LEU A 64 -11.91 -3.21 7.69
C LEU A 64 -12.50 -3.51 9.07
N CYS A 65 -11.75 -3.28 10.13
CA CYS A 65 -12.20 -3.47 11.52
C CYS A 65 -12.73 -2.17 12.15
N ASP A 66 -12.95 -1.12 11.37
CA ASP A 66 -13.43 0.18 11.85
C ASP A 66 -12.49 0.86 12.84
N MET A 67 -11.19 0.60 12.71
CA MET A 67 -10.15 1.24 13.52
C MET A 67 -9.53 2.41 12.76
N ASN A 68 -8.92 3.33 13.50
CA ASN A 68 -8.23 4.48 12.88
C ASN A 68 -6.90 4.01 12.25
N PRO A 69 -6.73 4.13 10.94
CA PRO A 69 -5.50 3.68 10.28
C PRO A 69 -4.27 4.49 10.70
N TYR A 70 -4.44 5.75 11.09
CA TYR A 70 -3.33 6.56 11.58
C TYR A 70 -2.72 5.98 12.85
N ASP A 71 -3.56 5.51 13.78
CA ASP A 71 -3.08 4.91 15.03
C ASP A 71 -2.27 3.64 14.78
N VAL A 72 -2.73 2.81 13.85
CA VAL A 72 -1.99 1.61 13.44
C VAL A 72 -0.68 1.98 12.76
N SER A 73 -0.71 2.98 11.88
CA SER A 73 0.48 3.48 11.19
C SER A 73 1.52 3.98 12.20
N GLN A 74 1.11 4.75 13.20
CA GLN A 74 2.01 5.24 14.25
C GLN A 74 2.59 4.11 15.09
N TYR A 75 1.78 3.11 15.38
CA TYR A 75 2.22 1.91 16.11
C TYR A 75 3.34 1.19 15.37
N ILE A 76 3.20 1.04 14.07
CA ILE A 76 4.19 0.34 13.24
C ILE A 76 5.44 1.20 13.02
N ILE A 77 5.26 2.45 12.61
CA ILE A 77 6.36 3.32 12.16
C ILE A 77 7.04 4.03 13.33
N ALA A 78 6.27 4.71 14.17
CA ALA A 78 6.83 5.53 15.25
C ALA A 78 7.23 4.68 16.45
N GLN A 79 6.40 3.71 16.84
CA GLN A 79 6.68 2.84 17.96
C GLN A 79 7.48 1.59 17.58
N ARG A 80 7.71 1.38 16.28
CA ARG A 80 8.51 0.27 15.73
C ARG A 80 8.01 -1.10 16.19
N GLN A 81 6.68 -1.26 16.29
CA GLN A 81 6.05 -2.52 16.68
C GLN A 81 5.53 -3.26 15.44
N PRO A 82 5.55 -4.60 15.46
CA PRO A 82 4.94 -5.36 14.38
C PRO A 82 3.42 -5.16 14.38
N GLY A 83 2.84 -4.97 13.20
CA GLY A 83 1.42 -4.63 13.05
C GLY A 83 0.48 -5.69 13.63
N TRP A 84 0.87 -6.97 13.58
CA TRP A 84 0.04 -8.05 14.09
C TRP A 84 -0.21 -7.96 15.61
N LYS A 85 0.65 -7.26 16.35
CA LYS A 85 0.47 -7.05 17.78
C LYS A 85 -0.59 -6.02 18.13
N TYR A 86 -0.97 -5.18 17.16
CA TYR A 86 -1.91 -4.09 17.44
C TYR A 86 -3.29 -4.61 17.83
N SER A 87 -3.78 -5.64 17.15
CA SER A 87 -5.10 -6.20 17.45
C SER A 87 -5.16 -7.68 17.07
N SER A 88 -5.75 -8.49 17.96
CA SER A 88 -6.04 -9.90 17.67
C SER A 88 -7.11 -10.08 16.58
N LEU A 89 -7.89 -9.04 16.31
CA LEU A 89 -8.94 -9.08 15.28
C LEU A 89 -8.33 -9.21 13.88
N PHE A 90 -7.09 -8.78 13.68
CA PHE A 90 -6.43 -8.85 12.38
C PHE A 90 -6.28 -10.29 11.87
N ARG A 91 -6.17 -11.26 12.78
CA ARG A 91 -6.08 -12.69 12.42
C ARG A 91 -7.35 -13.21 11.76
N LYS A 92 -8.48 -12.55 12.00
CA LYS A 92 -9.79 -12.96 11.45
C LYS A 92 -10.01 -12.45 10.03
N ILE A 93 -9.16 -11.55 9.55
CA ILE A 93 -9.28 -10.98 8.21
C ILE A 93 -8.46 -11.84 7.25
N GLN A 94 -9.14 -12.49 6.32
CA GLN A 94 -8.49 -13.25 5.28
C GLN A 94 -7.86 -12.29 4.26
N LEU A 95 -6.56 -12.48 4.00
CA LEU A 95 -5.87 -11.70 2.98
C LEU A 95 -4.72 -12.53 2.42
N PHE A 96 -4.76 -12.77 1.13
CA PHE A 96 -3.65 -13.39 0.42
C PHE A 96 -2.70 -12.27 -0.01
N ASN A 97 -1.77 -11.93 0.87
CA ASN A 97 -0.85 -10.83 0.65
C ASN A 97 0.50 -11.34 0.18
N PHE A 98 0.96 -10.81 -0.95
CA PHE A 98 2.29 -11.06 -1.47
C PHE A 98 3.08 -9.76 -1.40
N ASP A 99 4.26 -9.83 -0.76
CA ASP A 99 5.15 -8.68 -0.60
C ASP A 99 6.30 -8.82 -1.59
N VAL A 100 6.45 -7.85 -2.49
CA VAL A 100 7.53 -7.88 -3.49
C VAL A 100 8.88 -7.52 -2.91
N MET A 101 8.90 -6.88 -1.72
CA MET A 101 10.15 -6.55 -1.06
C MET A 101 10.82 -7.81 -0.53
N THR A 102 12.13 -7.91 -0.72
CA THR A 102 12.95 -8.95 -0.12
C THR A 102 14.10 -8.29 0.65
N ASP A 103 14.80 -9.06 1.47
CA ASP A 103 15.97 -8.57 2.17
C ASP A 103 17.04 -8.01 1.24
N ARG A 104 17.02 -8.42 -0.02
CA ARG A 104 17.93 -7.96 -1.06
C ARG A 104 17.65 -6.52 -1.48
N TYR A 105 16.38 -6.07 -1.37
CA TYR A 105 15.95 -4.74 -1.80
C TYR A 105 15.70 -3.88 -0.56
N LYS A 106 16.46 -2.79 -0.43
CA LYS A 106 16.43 -1.94 0.77
C LYS A 106 15.28 -0.93 0.79
N GLY A 107 14.67 -0.67 -0.34
CA GLY A 107 13.56 0.24 -0.43
C GLY A 107 13.16 0.49 -1.87
N LEU A 108 11.89 0.88 -2.08
CA LEU A 108 11.34 1.09 -3.41
C LEU A 108 12.08 2.19 -4.17
N LYS A 109 12.39 3.29 -3.49
CA LYS A 109 13.13 4.42 -4.12
C LYS A 109 14.51 4.01 -4.59
N GLN A 110 15.21 3.22 -3.81
CA GLN A 110 16.51 2.69 -4.19
C GLN A 110 16.41 1.76 -5.39
N LEU A 111 15.37 0.95 -5.40
CA LEU A 111 15.11 0.01 -6.48
C LEU A 111 14.73 0.73 -7.78
N GLU A 112 13.89 1.78 -7.68
CA GLU A 112 13.55 2.63 -8.83
C GLU A 112 14.80 3.25 -9.45
N GLY A 113 15.71 3.77 -8.64
CA GLY A 113 16.99 4.31 -9.10
C GLY A 113 17.82 3.27 -9.83
N PHE A 114 17.87 2.04 -9.31
CA PHE A 114 18.58 0.93 -9.93
C PHE A 114 17.98 0.56 -11.31
N MET A 115 16.66 0.62 -11.44
CA MET A 115 15.98 0.34 -12.70
C MET A 115 16.01 1.51 -13.68
N GLY A 116 16.56 2.65 -13.30
CA GLY A 116 16.62 3.83 -14.14
C GLY A 116 15.34 4.64 -14.22
N SER A 117 14.37 4.36 -13.37
CA SER A 117 13.12 5.10 -13.29
C SER A 117 13.30 6.41 -12.52
N ASN A 118 12.57 7.45 -12.93
CA ASN A 118 12.55 8.71 -12.20
C ASN A 118 11.66 8.57 -10.95
N ILE A 119 12.23 8.87 -9.79
CA ILE A 119 11.50 8.83 -8.53
C ILE A 119 10.67 10.10 -8.42
N LYS A 120 9.35 9.93 -8.27
CA LYS A 120 8.46 11.04 -7.99
C LYS A 120 8.20 11.08 -6.48
N GLU A 121 8.60 12.17 -5.83
CA GLU A 121 8.39 12.37 -4.42
C GLU A 121 7.28 13.40 -4.18
N THR A 122 6.43 13.13 -3.18
CA THR A 122 5.46 14.10 -2.75
C THR A 122 6.13 15.13 -1.85
N THR A 123 5.70 16.40 -1.95
CA THR A 123 6.12 17.47 -1.05
C THR A 123 5.22 17.58 0.18
N VAL A 124 4.16 16.77 0.23
CA VAL A 124 3.21 16.79 1.35
C VAL A 124 3.80 16.01 2.52
N PRO A 125 4.08 16.65 3.67
CA PRO A 125 4.67 15.94 4.81
C PRO A 125 3.65 15.02 5.49
N PHE A 126 4.10 13.84 5.93
CA PHE A 126 3.24 12.86 6.60
C PHE A 126 2.78 13.29 7.99
N ASP A 127 3.48 14.23 8.62
CA ASP A 127 3.15 14.74 9.95
C ASP A 127 2.21 15.96 9.95
N ILE A 128 1.62 16.25 8.81
CA ILE A 128 0.69 17.37 8.67
C ILE A 128 -0.48 17.22 9.65
N ASP A 129 -0.75 18.27 10.44
CA ASP A 129 -1.75 18.23 11.52
C ASP A 129 -3.01 19.01 11.13
N ARG A 130 -3.49 18.74 9.93
CA ARG A 130 -4.75 19.27 9.38
C ARG A 130 -5.18 18.39 8.22
N PRO A 131 -6.45 18.46 7.81
CA PRO A 131 -6.88 17.77 6.58
C PRO A 131 -6.10 18.27 5.36
N LEU A 132 -5.87 17.38 4.40
CA LEU A 132 -5.22 17.74 3.15
C LEU A 132 -6.12 18.67 2.33
N THR A 133 -5.48 19.65 1.66
CA THR A 133 -6.17 20.44 0.64
C THR A 133 -6.42 19.58 -0.59
N LYS A 134 -7.30 20.03 -1.49
CA LYS A 134 -7.56 19.32 -2.76
C LYS A 134 -6.30 19.16 -3.59
N ARG A 135 -5.45 20.18 -3.61
CA ARG A 135 -4.19 20.15 -4.35
C ARG A 135 -3.22 19.13 -3.74
N GLU A 136 -3.09 19.13 -2.43
CA GLU A 136 -2.25 18.17 -1.72
C GLU A 136 -2.75 16.76 -1.91
N LEU A 137 -4.05 16.55 -1.83
CA LEU A 137 -4.65 15.23 -2.06
C LEU A 137 -4.34 14.72 -3.46
N GLN A 138 -4.48 15.59 -4.48
CA GLN A 138 -4.17 15.22 -5.86
C GLN A 138 -2.70 14.82 -6.02
N GLU A 139 -1.81 15.58 -5.40
CA GLU A 139 -0.38 15.28 -5.42
C GLU A 139 -0.07 13.92 -4.79
N VAL A 140 -0.68 13.63 -3.64
CA VAL A 140 -0.48 12.35 -2.95
C VAL A 140 -1.05 11.19 -3.78
N ILE A 141 -2.21 11.38 -4.41
CA ILE A 141 -2.79 10.36 -5.29
C ILE A 141 -1.84 10.04 -6.44
N GLU A 142 -1.30 11.06 -7.11
CA GLU A 142 -0.36 10.85 -8.22
C GLU A 142 0.91 10.13 -7.77
N TYR A 143 1.44 10.51 -6.61
CA TYR A 143 2.58 9.85 -6.02
C TYR A 143 2.28 8.38 -5.71
N CYS A 144 1.14 8.10 -5.11
CA CYS A 144 0.73 6.75 -4.75
C CYS A 144 0.49 5.87 -5.99
N GLN A 145 -0.13 6.44 -7.03
CA GLN A 145 -0.30 5.74 -8.32
C GLN A 145 1.05 5.37 -8.93
N HIS A 146 2.01 6.28 -8.88
CA HIS A 146 3.37 6.03 -9.36
C HIS A 146 4.02 4.88 -8.58
N ASP A 147 3.89 4.87 -7.26
CA ASP A 147 4.44 3.81 -6.41
C ASP A 147 3.82 2.44 -6.74
N VAL A 148 2.52 2.39 -6.97
CA VAL A 148 1.85 1.14 -7.35
C VAL A 148 2.39 0.63 -8.69
N GLU A 149 2.57 1.50 -9.67
CA GLU A 149 3.13 1.13 -10.97
C GLU A 149 4.56 0.63 -10.85
N GLN A 150 5.38 1.27 -10.01
CA GLN A 150 6.74 0.82 -9.74
C GLN A 150 6.76 -0.54 -9.03
N THR A 151 5.84 -0.77 -8.13
CA THR A 151 5.68 -2.08 -7.47
C THR A 151 5.36 -3.17 -8.49
N MET A 152 4.50 -2.89 -9.46
CA MET A 152 4.20 -3.82 -10.55
C MET A 152 5.44 -4.13 -11.38
N GLU A 153 6.25 -3.12 -11.70
CA GLU A 153 7.50 -3.29 -12.43
C GLU A 153 8.49 -4.19 -11.68
N VAL A 154 8.64 -3.95 -10.39
CA VAL A 154 9.48 -4.78 -9.52
C VAL A 154 9.01 -6.24 -9.55
N PHE A 155 7.72 -6.45 -9.45
CA PHE A 155 7.13 -7.78 -9.49
C PHE A 155 7.44 -8.50 -10.81
N LEU A 156 7.26 -7.80 -11.94
CA LEU A 156 7.53 -8.36 -13.26
C LEU A 156 9.01 -8.70 -13.43
N ASN A 157 9.91 -7.84 -12.97
CA ASN A 157 11.35 -8.10 -13.05
C ASN A 157 11.75 -9.32 -12.22
N ARG A 158 11.13 -9.52 -11.07
CA ARG A 158 11.40 -10.70 -10.23
C ARG A 158 10.93 -12.00 -10.89
N ILE A 159 9.80 -11.97 -11.58
CA ILE A 159 9.31 -13.12 -12.33
C ILE A 159 10.29 -13.46 -13.45
N GLU A 160 10.74 -12.47 -14.21
CA GLU A 160 11.71 -12.67 -15.29
C GLU A 160 13.02 -13.25 -14.76
N GLU A 161 13.53 -12.76 -13.65
CA GLU A 161 14.72 -13.33 -13.01
C GLU A 161 14.51 -14.78 -12.63
N PHE A 162 13.35 -15.09 -12.05
CA PHE A 162 13.03 -16.47 -11.66
C PHE A 162 12.95 -17.38 -12.88
N GLU A 163 12.28 -16.93 -13.93
CA GLU A 163 12.15 -17.71 -15.18
C GLU A 163 13.50 -17.94 -15.85
N SER A 164 14.40 -16.95 -15.80
CA SER A 164 15.72 -17.08 -16.43
C SER A 164 16.63 -18.09 -15.72
N HIS A 165 16.32 -18.46 -14.49
CA HIS A 165 17.08 -19.46 -13.72
C HIS A 165 16.47 -20.86 -13.79
N MET A 166 15.35 -20.99 -14.46
CA MET A 166 14.74 -22.30 -14.72
C MET A 166 15.22 -22.91 -16.02
#